data_19b3b2efd2d03bcd3671013c93aca8f6
#
_entry.id   19b3b2efd2d03bcd3671013c93aca8f6
#
_cell.length_a   1.000
_cell.length_b   1.000
_cell.length_c   1.000
_cell.angle_alpha   90.00
_cell.angle_beta   90.00
_cell.angle_gamma   90.00
#
_symmetry.space_group_name_H-M   'P 1'
#
loop_
_entity.id
_entity.type
_entity.pdbx_description
1 polymer ?
#
loop_
_entity_poly.entity_id
_entity_poly.type
_entity_poly.pdbx_seq_one_letter_code
_entity_poly.pdbx_strand_id
1 'polypeptide(L)'
;IKARRKNLVPRHPYLNHGLGRAIWEFILDLDLVGLLLLVGGFAMIVTALIRASTPSILESTWSSPWVIGCFVVGPVILIFLLPLWEWFVAPRPFIRYSWMNTDVLIAFMVGFFDNMVFQAGFQVAYNWVFVSHGYKSTDLDLANYFTNSDNLALTLFGVVAGIIILFTRRFKWFLVAGACIRTIGFGLQIRYRDNDTTMPQAVWAQLVQGIGGAFLGEVTTLLSQITVRHQDVAMVTGVYLTLFSLGSSVGLAVYTALLDAHFPAALDKYATLVSPQDRSTVATLGPFAALTSGPQLDSHPLLKAQVGTAYNEAAKHVLYFAIGVSAALIIMTLFVRDWVLPRSHNVVSDELPEKNPLHMSTDTTYDDAISETEKQNELYEAEVLSHE
;
A
#
# COMPACT_ATOMS: atom_id res chain seq x y z
N ILE A 1 -24.84 14.36 -25.13
CA ILE A 1 -24.97 15.23 -26.33
C ILE A 1 -26.29 15.97 -26.33
N LYS A 2 -27.47 15.36 -26.06
CA LYS A 2 -28.78 16.03 -26.01
C LYS A 2 -28.89 17.10 -24.89
N ALA A 3 -28.36 16.80 -23.68
CA ALA A 3 -28.34 17.72 -22.56
C ALA A 3 -27.45 18.96 -22.82
N ARG A 4 -26.34 18.80 -23.52
CA ARG A 4 -25.46 19.90 -23.94
C ARG A 4 -26.11 20.80 -24.98
N ARG A 5 -26.91 20.23 -25.92
CA ARG A 5 -27.71 21.02 -26.91
C ARG A 5 -28.83 21.85 -26.26
N LYS A 6 -29.34 21.41 -25.11
CA LYS A 6 -30.40 22.12 -24.36
C LYS A 6 -29.87 23.09 -23.31
N ASN A 7 -28.55 23.37 -23.25
CA ASN A 7 -27.88 24.18 -22.23
C ASN A 7 -28.16 23.74 -20.78
N LEU A 8 -28.55 22.48 -20.56
CA LEU A 8 -28.82 21.92 -19.23
C LEU A 8 -27.53 21.49 -18.49
N VAL A 9 -26.39 21.45 -19.19
CA VAL A 9 -25.09 21.19 -18.58
C VAL A 9 -24.29 22.48 -18.62
N PRO A 10 -23.79 22.99 -17.49
CA PRO A 10 -22.94 24.16 -17.46
C PRO A 10 -21.72 23.96 -18.38
N ARG A 11 -21.30 25.01 -19.07
CA ARG A 11 -20.10 24.97 -19.91
C ARG A 11 -18.92 24.62 -19.03
N HIS A 12 -18.00 23.79 -19.56
CA HIS A 12 -16.80 23.38 -18.83
C HIS A 12 -16.04 24.64 -18.36
N PRO A 13 -15.76 24.80 -17.08
CA PRO A 13 -15.22 26.05 -16.53
C PRO A 13 -13.94 26.50 -17.24
N TYR A 14 -13.10 25.55 -17.67
CA TYR A 14 -11.83 25.83 -18.36
C TYR A 14 -11.96 26.36 -19.79
N LEU A 15 -13.10 26.19 -20.46
CA LEU A 15 -13.26 26.57 -21.88
C LEU A 15 -13.75 28.03 -22.08
N ASN A 16 -14.14 28.75 -21.00
CA ASN A 16 -14.72 30.07 -21.12
C ASN A 16 -13.70 31.20 -21.26
N HIS A 17 -12.41 30.99 -20.98
CA HIS A 17 -11.45 32.08 -20.80
C HIS A 17 -10.17 31.99 -21.69
N GLY A 18 -10.18 31.14 -22.72
CA GLY A 18 -9.01 30.93 -23.60
C GLY A 18 -8.03 29.89 -23.07
N LEU A 19 -7.27 29.25 -23.97
CA LEU A 19 -6.39 28.12 -23.67
C LEU A 19 -5.34 28.42 -22.60
N GLY A 20 -4.73 29.59 -22.59
CA GLY A 20 -3.68 29.95 -21.62
C GLY A 20 -4.23 30.02 -20.19
N ARG A 21 -5.44 30.58 -20.01
CA ARG A 21 -6.07 30.68 -18.71
C ARG A 21 -6.61 29.32 -18.25
N ALA A 22 -7.09 28.51 -19.18
CA ALA A 22 -7.52 27.13 -18.92
C ALA A 22 -6.36 26.26 -18.41
N ILE A 23 -5.17 26.39 -19.02
CA ILE A 23 -3.95 25.66 -18.58
C ILE A 23 -3.53 26.15 -17.19
N TRP A 24 -3.57 27.46 -16.94
CA TRP A 24 -3.20 28.04 -15.65
C TRP A 24 -4.15 27.57 -14.52
N GLU A 25 -5.46 27.62 -14.77
CA GLU A 25 -6.45 27.12 -13.81
C GLU A 25 -6.29 25.61 -13.57
N PHE A 26 -5.99 24.84 -14.61
CA PHE A 26 -5.70 23.41 -14.46
C PHE A 26 -4.45 23.13 -13.62
N ILE A 27 -3.37 23.92 -13.78
CA ILE A 27 -2.16 23.81 -12.95
C ILE A 27 -2.47 24.16 -11.49
N LEU A 28 -3.31 25.17 -11.25
CA LEU A 28 -3.73 25.53 -9.91
C LEU A 28 -4.66 24.48 -9.28
N ASP A 29 -5.52 23.84 -10.08
CA ASP A 29 -6.40 22.76 -9.61
C ASP A 29 -5.62 21.47 -9.31
N LEU A 30 -4.50 21.25 -9.99
CA LEU A 30 -3.63 20.12 -9.79
C LEU A 30 -2.72 20.28 -8.56
N ASP A 31 -2.60 21.51 -8.04
CA ASP A 31 -1.59 21.88 -7.04
C ASP A 31 -0.20 21.27 -7.35
N LEU A 32 0.33 21.62 -8.50
CA LEU A 32 1.60 21.06 -9.01
C LEU A 32 2.74 21.20 -8.00
N VAL A 33 2.77 22.28 -7.22
CA VAL A 33 3.81 22.53 -6.22
C VAL A 33 3.69 21.57 -5.06
N GLY A 34 2.48 21.38 -4.52
CA GLY A 34 2.21 20.40 -3.47
C GLY A 34 2.55 18.98 -3.91
N LEU A 35 2.17 18.62 -5.16
CA LEU A 35 2.51 17.33 -5.74
C LEU A 35 4.04 17.14 -5.88
N LEU A 36 4.77 18.15 -6.33
CA LEU A 36 6.24 18.11 -6.44
C LEU A 36 6.91 18.00 -5.07
N LEU A 37 6.39 18.67 -4.04
CA LEU A 37 6.87 18.53 -2.67
C LEU A 37 6.64 17.12 -2.14
N LEU A 38 5.46 16.55 -2.37
CA LEU A 38 5.13 15.18 -1.96
C LEU A 38 6.08 14.17 -2.64
N VAL A 39 6.12 14.17 -3.96
CA VAL A 39 6.94 13.23 -4.75
C VAL A 39 8.43 13.46 -4.47
N GLY A 40 8.88 14.71 -4.42
CA GLY A 40 10.29 15.06 -4.16
C GLY A 40 10.74 14.62 -2.77
N GLY A 41 9.95 14.88 -1.73
CA GLY A 41 10.26 14.46 -0.37
C GLY A 41 10.39 12.94 -0.22
N PHE A 42 9.44 12.19 -0.78
CA PHE A 42 9.53 10.72 -0.79
C PHE A 42 10.66 10.19 -1.67
N ALA A 43 10.87 10.75 -2.84
CA ALA A 43 11.96 10.36 -3.74
C ALA A 43 13.33 10.51 -3.06
N MET A 44 13.53 11.57 -2.28
CA MET A 44 14.77 11.76 -1.51
C MET A 44 14.95 10.65 -0.47
N ILE A 45 13.91 10.31 0.31
CA ILE A 45 13.97 9.26 1.32
C ILE A 45 14.25 7.90 0.67
N VAL A 46 13.49 7.53 -0.36
CA VAL A 46 13.62 6.23 -1.03
C VAL A 46 14.98 6.10 -1.72
N THR A 47 15.45 7.16 -2.40
CA THR A 47 16.76 7.14 -3.07
C THR A 47 17.90 7.04 -2.05
N ALA A 48 17.78 7.74 -0.91
CA ALA A 48 18.74 7.63 0.17
C ALA A 48 18.81 6.20 0.74
N LEU A 49 17.64 5.57 0.98
CA LEU A 49 17.58 4.17 1.45
C LEU A 49 18.22 3.20 0.46
N ILE A 50 17.87 3.29 -0.82
CA ILE A 50 18.42 2.41 -1.87
C ILE A 50 19.93 2.61 -2.00
N ARG A 51 20.40 3.87 -1.99
CA ARG A 51 21.83 4.15 -2.12
C ARG A 51 22.60 3.76 -0.88
N ALA A 52 22.04 3.97 0.31
CA ALA A 52 22.68 3.58 1.56
C ALA A 52 22.87 2.06 1.67
N SER A 53 21.96 1.27 1.08
CA SER A 53 22.02 -0.18 1.09
C SER A 53 22.85 -0.78 -0.05
N THR A 54 23.18 -0.03 -1.09
CA THR A 54 24.01 -0.55 -2.20
C THR A 54 25.48 -0.53 -1.79
N PRO A 55 26.15 -1.69 -1.61
CA PRO A 55 27.56 -1.74 -1.26
C PRO A 55 28.39 -1.10 -2.38
N SER A 56 29.04 0.01 -2.10
CA SER A 56 30.06 0.55 -2.99
C SER A 56 31.43 0.11 -2.49
N ILE A 57 32.27 -0.33 -3.42
CA ILE A 57 33.63 -0.86 -3.15
C ILE A 57 34.52 0.18 -2.44
N LEU A 58 34.13 1.43 -2.31
CA LEU A 58 34.99 2.53 -1.89
C LEU A 58 34.65 3.20 -0.55
N GLU A 59 33.38 3.17 -0.05
CA GLU A 59 33.05 3.85 1.23
C GLU A 59 31.76 3.30 1.86
N SER A 60 31.66 3.42 3.20
CA SER A 60 30.41 3.16 3.93
C SER A 60 29.35 4.19 3.48
N THR A 61 28.41 3.75 2.68
CA THR A 61 27.45 4.61 1.96
C THR A 61 26.51 5.36 2.92
N TRP A 62 26.31 4.83 4.14
CA TRP A 62 25.50 5.48 5.20
C TRP A 62 26.07 6.78 5.74
N SER A 63 27.40 6.96 5.75
CA SER A 63 28.07 8.17 6.22
C SER A 63 28.28 9.23 5.12
N SER A 64 27.84 8.95 3.90
CA SER A 64 27.94 9.90 2.79
C SER A 64 27.11 11.16 3.07
N PRO A 65 27.68 12.36 2.98
CA PRO A 65 26.96 13.63 3.22
C PRO A 65 25.69 13.78 2.37
N TRP A 66 25.70 13.23 1.15
CA TRP A 66 24.57 13.24 0.26
C TRP A 66 23.39 12.38 0.78
N VAL A 67 23.67 11.17 1.27
CA VAL A 67 22.67 10.27 1.84
C VAL A 67 22.05 10.90 3.09
N ILE A 68 22.89 11.42 4.00
CA ILE A 68 22.45 12.12 5.19
C ILE A 68 21.60 13.33 4.82
N GLY A 69 22.02 14.12 3.82
CA GLY A 69 21.27 15.27 3.32
C GLY A 69 19.87 14.87 2.85
N CYS A 70 19.75 13.81 2.05
CA CYS A 70 18.45 13.32 1.58
C CYS A 70 17.56 12.79 2.72
N PHE A 71 18.14 12.10 3.73
CA PHE A 71 17.42 11.64 4.91
C PHE A 71 16.92 12.76 5.82
N VAL A 72 17.56 13.92 5.81
CA VAL A 72 17.12 15.09 6.58
C VAL A 72 16.14 15.93 5.76
N VAL A 73 16.47 16.25 4.52
CA VAL A 73 15.68 17.15 3.67
C VAL A 73 14.35 16.51 3.27
N GLY A 74 14.32 15.21 2.94
CA GLY A 74 13.10 14.50 2.55
C GLY A 74 11.99 14.61 3.62
N PRO A 75 12.23 14.17 4.87
CA PRO A 75 11.24 14.33 5.94
C PRO A 75 10.91 15.80 6.25
N VAL A 76 11.85 16.72 6.18
CA VAL A 76 11.57 18.15 6.38
C VAL A 76 10.58 18.66 5.32
N ILE A 77 10.75 18.27 4.06
CA ILE A 77 9.80 18.62 3.00
C ILE A 77 8.41 18.05 3.33
N LEU A 78 8.31 16.77 3.70
CA LEU A 78 7.02 16.10 3.92
C LEU A 78 6.30 16.55 5.18
N ILE A 79 7.05 16.81 6.28
CA ILE A 79 6.45 17.11 7.59
C ILE A 79 6.20 18.60 7.76
N PHE A 80 7.03 19.45 7.17
CA PHE A 80 6.95 20.90 7.37
C PHE A 80 6.57 21.65 6.10
N LEU A 81 7.29 21.48 4.98
CA LEU A 81 7.05 22.27 3.78
C LEU A 81 5.70 21.91 3.10
N LEU A 82 5.39 20.64 3.00
CA LEU A 82 4.15 20.19 2.37
C LEU A 82 2.90 20.68 3.14
N PRO A 83 2.76 20.47 4.46
CA PRO A 83 1.63 21.03 5.19
C PRO A 83 1.59 22.56 5.19
N LEU A 84 2.77 23.21 5.26
CA LEU A 84 2.85 24.68 5.18
C LEU A 84 2.32 25.19 3.83
N TRP A 85 2.70 24.54 2.73
CA TRP A 85 2.21 24.86 1.40
C TRP A 85 0.71 24.63 1.29
N GLU A 86 0.25 23.41 1.61
CA GLU A 86 -1.14 22.97 1.44
C GLU A 86 -2.14 23.79 2.28
N TRP A 87 -1.77 24.16 3.51
CA TRP A 87 -2.73 24.79 4.42
C TRP A 87 -2.67 26.31 4.46
N PHE A 88 -1.55 26.92 4.05
CA PHE A 88 -1.37 28.37 4.15
C PHE A 88 -1.15 29.05 2.82
N VAL A 89 -0.61 28.37 1.80
CA VAL A 89 -0.19 29.00 0.54
C VAL A 89 -1.03 28.52 -0.65
N ALA A 90 -1.35 27.23 -0.73
CA ALA A 90 -2.05 26.65 -1.87
C ALA A 90 -3.45 27.25 -2.06
N PRO A 91 -3.78 27.82 -3.24
CA PRO A 91 -5.11 28.34 -3.51
C PRO A 91 -6.18 27.26 -3.54
N ARG A 92 -5.83 26.07 -3.99
CA ARG A 92 -6.69 24.89 -4.11
C ARG A 92 -5.93 23.65 -3.66
N PRO A 93 -5.77 23.45 -2.33
CA PRO A 93 -4.97 22.35 -1.80
C PRO A 93 -5.56 21.00 -2.20
N PHE A 94 -4.71 20.04 -2.58
CA PHE A 94 -5.15 18.67 -2.86
C PHE A 94 -5.32 17.87 -1.56
N ILE A 95 -4.62 18.23 -0.46
CA ILE A 95 -4.84 17.69 0.88
C ILE A 95 -5.60 18.72 1.70
N ARG A 96 -6.93 18.62 1.72
CA ARG A 96 -7.75 19.55 2.51
C ARG A 96 -7.78 19.13 3.97
N TYR A 97 -7.59 20.08 4.87
CA TYR A 97 -7.69 19.84 6.31
C TYR A 97 -9.04 19.25 6.73
N SER A 98 -10.11 19.59 6.02
CA SER A 98 -11.47 19.07 6.29
C SER A 98 -11.62 17.56 6.14
N TRP A 99 -10.71 16.88 5.43
CA TRP A 99 -10.73 15.41 5.30
C TRP A 99 -9.94 14.71 6.38
N MET A 100 -9.03 15.43 7.06
CA MET A 100 -8.08 14.86 8.02
C MET A 100 -8.78 14.47 9.32
N ASN A 101 -9.77 13.58 9.20
CA ASN A 101 -10.34 12.92 10.35
C ASN A 101 -9.49 11.70 10.75
N THR A 102 -9.67 11.22 11.98
CA THR A 102 -8.89 10.10 12.52
C THR A 102 -8.99 8.85 11.66
N ASP A 103 -10.16 8.56 11.07
CA ASP A 103 -10.38 7.34 10.28
C ASP A 103 -9.66 7.40 8.93
N VAL A 104 -9.65 8.57 8.26
CA VAL A 104 -8.86 8.79 7.03
C VAL A 104 -7.37 8.68 7.32
N LEU A 105 -6.90 9.28 8.42
CA LEU A 105 -5.49 9.19 8.79
C LEU A 105 -5.07 7.74 9.07
N ILE A 106 -5.91 6.98 9.79
CA ILE A 106 -5.68 5.55 10.03
C ILE A 106 -5.67 4.80 8.70
N ALA A 107 -6.61 5.07 7.79
CA ALA A 107 -6.64 4.43 6.48
C ALA A 107 -5.35 4.69 5.68
N PHE A 108 -4.87 5.93 5.65
CA PHE A 108 -3.62 6.29 4.98
C PHE A 108 -2.41 5.57 5.58
N MET A 109 -2.31 5.54 6.90
CA MET A 109 -1.22 4.86 7.59
C MET A 109 -1.28 3.34 7.40
N VAL A 110 -2.47 2.74 7.52
CA VAL A 110 -2.65 1.30 7.31
C VAL A 110 -2.30 0.94 5.87
N GLY A 111 -2.79 1.68 4.87
CA GLY A 111 -2.47 1.45 3.46
C GLY A 111 -0.98 1.56 3.15
N PHE A 112 -0.32 2.59 3.67
CA PHE A 112 1.12 2.79 3.50
C PHE A 112 1.94 1.65 4.11
N PHE A 113 1.72 1.32 5.37
CA PHE A 113 2.49 0.30 6.07
C PHE A 113 2.16 -1.12 5.60
N ASP A 114 0.90 -1.39 5.25
CA ASP A 114 0.52 -2.69 4.69
C ASP A 114 1.23 -2.95 3.36
N ASN A 115 1.22 -1.97 2.45
CA ASN A 115 1.90 -2.12 1.17
C ASN A 115 3.43 -2.15 1.29
N MET A 116 3.98 -1.47 2.31
CA MET A 116 5.40 -1.54 2.64
C MET A 116 5.82 -2.96 3.00
N VAL A 117 5.11 -3.62 3.92
CA VAL A 117 5.44 -5.01 4.32
C VAL A 117 5.09 -6.02 3.24
N PHE A 118 4.03 -5.78 2.46
CA PHE A 118 3.69 -6.58 1.30
C PHE A 118 4.84 -6.63 0.30
N GLN A 119 5.36 -5.47 -0.10
CA GLN A 119 6.44 -5.39 -1.08
C GLN A 119 7.74 -6.00 -0.55
N ALA A 120 8.07 -5.81 0.72
CA ALA A 120 9.23 -6.44 1.34
C ALA A 120 9.10 -7.98 1.31
N GLY A 121 7.95 -8.53 1.68
CA GLY A 121 7.66 -9.98 1.64
C GLY A 121 7.64 -10.54 0.22
N PHE A 122 7.12 -9.77 -0.74
CA PHE A 122 7.11 -10.14 -2.16
C PHE A 122 8.54 -10.33 -2.70
N GLN A 123 9.47 -9.44 -2.36
CA GLN A 123 10.87 -9.55 -2.76
C GLN A 123 11.56 -10.77 -2.12
N VAL A 124 11.26 -11.05 -0.85
CA VAL A 124 11.75 -12.28 -0.20
C VAL A 124 11.24 -13.52 -0.95
N ALA A 125 9.97 -13.56 -1.32
CA ALA A 125 9.37 -14.65 -2.06
C ALA A 125 10.01 -14.85 -3.43
N TYR A 126 10.17 -13.77 -4.18
CA TYR A 126 10.75 -13.80 -5.52
C TYR A 126 12.17 -14.33 -5.53
N ASN A 127 13.02 -13.80 -4.65
CA ASN A 127 14.42 -14.24 -4.61
C ASN A 127 14.59 -15.67 -4.03
N TRP A 128 13.73 -16.07 -3.09
CA TRP A 128 13.76 -17.40 -2.48
C TRP A 128 13.64 -18.52 -3.51
N VAL A 129 12.80 -18.37 -4.53
CA VAL A 129 12.58 -19.39 -5.56
C VAL A 129 13.88 -19.74 -6.29
N PHE A 130 14.66 -18.73 -6.63
CA PHE A 130 15.92 -18.91 -7.36
C PHE A 130 17.08 -19.31 -6.46
N VAL A 131 17.20 -18.65 -5.30
CA VAL A 131 18.37 -18.76 -4.45
C VAL A 131 18.31 -20.01 -3.58
N SER A 132 17.15 -20.31 -3.00
CA SER A 132 16.99 -21.36 -2.01
C SER A 132 16.31 -22.61 -2.58
N HIS A 133 15.20 -22.44 -3.31
CA HIS A 133 14.45 -23.60 -3.82
C HIS A 133 15.08 -24.24 -5.07
N GLY A 134 16.06 -23.59 -5.67
CA GLY A 134 16.90 -24.17 -6.70
C GLY A 134 16.36 -24.13 -8.12
N TYR A 135 15.32 -23.31 -8.40
CA TYR A 135 14.96 -23.06 -9.78
C TYR A 135 16.12 -22.40 -10.53
N LYS A 136 16.28 -22.78 -11.80
CA LYS A 136 17.27 -22.14 -12.65
C LYS A 136 16.81 -20.74 -13.00
N SER A 137 17.74 -19.85 -13.27
CA SER A 137 17.46 -18.51 -13.76
C SER A 137 16.65 -18.47 -15.07
N THR A 138 16.56 -19.63 -15.77
CA THR A 138 15.74 -19.83 -16.96
C THR A 138 14.26 -20.11 -16.65
N ASP A 139 13.91 -20.49 -15.41
CA ASP A 139 12.56 -20.90 -15.03
C ASP A 139 11.73 -19.70 -14.50
N LEU A 140 11.87 -18.56 -15.18
CA LEU A 140 11.22 -17.28 -14.81
C LEU A 140 9.70 -17.40 -14.68
N ASP A 141 9.06 -18.20 -15.55
CA ASP A 141 7.61 -18.37 -15.52
C ASP A 141 7.12 -19.03 -14.24
N LEU A 142 7.80 -20.09 -13.79
CA LEU A 142 7.45 -20.76 -12.54
C LEU A 142 7.67 -19.88 -11.32
N ALA A 143 8.75 -19.10 -11.31
CA ALA A 143 9.01 -18.12 -10.26
C ALA A 143 7.93 -17.05 -10.21
N ASN A 144 7.51 -16.54 -11.37
CA ASN A 144 6.43 -15.57 -11.46
C ASN A 144 5.08 -16.15 -11.00
N TYR A 145 4.74 -17.38 -11.38
CA TYR A 145 3.51 -18.03 -10.90
C TYR A 145 3.52 -18.19 -9.37
N PHE A 146 4.62 -18.62 -8.81
CA PHE A 146 4.76 -18.73 -7.36
C PHE A 146 4.61 -17.37 -6.67
N THR A 147 5.35 -16.37 -7.12
CA THR A 147 5.35 -15.03 -6.47
C THR A 147 3.99 -14.36 -6.61
N ASN A 148 3.32 -14.53 -7.76
CA ASN A 148 1.99 -13.97 -7.98
C ASN A 148 0.84 -14.77 -7.35
N SER A 149 1.11 -15.90 -6.69
CA SER A 149 0.07 -16.66 -5.96
C SER A 149 -0.57 -15.82 -4.85
N ASP A 150 0.19 -14.93 -4.21
CA ASP A 150 -0.28 -13.95 -3.23
C ASP A 150 -1.26 -12.95 -3.87
N ASN A 151 -0.90 -12.36 -5.01
CA ASN A 151 -1.75 -11.44 -5.76
C ASN A 151 -3.05 -12.12 -6.25
N LEU A 152 -2.97 -13.41 -6.64
CA LEU A 152 -4.15 -14.18 -7.00
C LEU A 152 -5.12 -14.32 -5.83
N ALA A 153 -4.59 -14.68 -4.65
CA ALA A 153 -5.40 -14.77 -3.43
C ALA A 153 -5.98 -13.40 -3.07
N LEU A 154 -5.18 -12.33 -3.12
CA LEU A 154 -5.63 -10.96 -2.86
C LEU A 154 -6.79 -10.58 -3.76
N THR A 155 -6.71 -10.84 -5.06
CA THR A 155 -7.76 -10.48 -6.03
C THR A 155 -9.03 -11.30 -5.80
N LEU A 156 -8.93 -12.63 -5.65
CA LEU A 156 -10.09 -13.50 -5.46
C LEU A 156 -10.81 -13.19 -4.14
N PHE A 157 -10.06 -13.10 -3.06
CA PHE A 157 -10.63 -12.81 -1.74
C PHE A 157 -11.01 -11.35 -1.56
N GLY A 158 -10.48 -10.42 -2.35
CA GLY A 158 -10.96 -9.04 -2.45
C GLY A 158 -12.41 -8.97 -2.92
N VAL A 159 -12.76 -9.73 -3.96
CA VAL A 159 -14.16 -9.86 -4.40
C VAL A 159 -15.04 -10.46 -3.30
N VAL A 160 -14.55 -11.51 -2.63
CA VAL A 160 -15.27 -12.13 -1.50
C VAL A 160 -15.47 -11.13 -0.37
N ALA A 161 -14.44 -10.37 -0.01
CA ALA A 161 -14.52 -9.32 1.01
C ALA A 161 -15.58 -8.26 0.64
N GLY A 162 -15.59 -7.78 -0.61
CA GLY A 162 -16.60 -6.85 -1.10
C GLY A 162 -18.04 -7.40 -0.97
N ILE A 163 -18.26 -8.66 -1.35
CA ILE A 163 -19.55 -9.33 -1.23
C ILE A 163 -19.97 -9.45 0.25
N ILE A 164 -19.08 -9.86 1.14
CA ILE A 164 -19.36 -9.99 2.57
C ILE A 164 -19.73 -8.63 3.18
N ILE A 165 -18.99 -7.57 2.83
CA ILE A 165 -19.26 -6.21 3.31
C ILE A 165 -20.61 -5.71 2.82
N LEU A 166 -21.00 -6.02 1.58
CA LEU A 166 -22.30 -5.66 1.02
C LEU A 166 -23.46 -6.20 1.86
N PHE A 167 -23.36 -7.46 2.35
CA PHE A 167 -24.39 -8.07 3.19
C PHE A 167 -24.30 -7.66 4.65
N THR A 168 -23.09 -7.59 5.22
CA THR A 168 -22.87 -7.34 6.65
C THR A 168 -22.96 -5.86 7.00
N ARG A 169 -22.61 -4.97 6.04
CA ARG A 169 -22.54 -3.51 6.17
C ARG A 169 -21.63 -3.00 7.27
N ARG A 170 -20.92 -3.87 7.92
CA ARG A 170 -19.91 -3.56 8.92
C ARG A 170 -18.59 -4.09 8.44
N PHE A 171 -17.54 -3.28 8.56
CA PHE A 171 -16.23 -3.64 7.99
C PHE A 171 -15.10 -3.65 9.03
N LYS A 172 -15.27 -3.01 10.18
CA LYS A 172 -14.22 -2.92 11.21
C LYS A 172 -13.62 -4.29 11.55
N TRP A 173 -14.46 -5.27 11.86
CA TRP A 173 -13.97 -6.59 12.26
C TRP A 173 -13.31 -7.36 11.12
N PHE A 174 -13.70 -7.10 9.87
CA PHE A 174 -13.03 -7.67 8.70
C PHE A 174 -11.65 -7.04 8.50
N LEU A 175 -11.49 -5.75 8.80
CA LEU A 175 -10.21 -5.06 8.78
C LEU A 175 -9.25 -5.65 9.82
N VAL A 176 -9.72 -5.84 11.06
CA VAL A 176 -8.94 -6.46 12.14
C VAL A 176 -8.59 -7.92 11.80
N ALA A 177 -9.56 -8.70 11.31
CA ALA A 177 -9.32 -10.09 10.90
C ALA A 177 -8.29 -10.16 9.76
N GLY A 178 -8.38 -9.26 8.76
CA GLY A 178 -7.40 -9.15 7.68
C GLY A 178 -5.99 -8.91 8.19
N ALA A 179 -5.82 -7.97 9.12
CA ALA A 179 -4.52 -7.68 9.74
C ALA A 179 -3.97 -8.89 10.53
N CYS A 180 -4.82 -9.61 11.25
CA CYS A 180 -4.43 -10.83 11.96
C CYS A 180 -3.99 -11.95 10.99
N ILE A 181 -4.79 -12.22 9.95
CA ILE A 181 -4.49 -13.25 8.94
C ILE A 181 -3.17 -12.88 8.21
N ARG A 182 -2.96 -11.61 7.88
CA ARG A 182 -1.73 -11.12 7.26
C ARG A 182 -0.51 -11.37 8.13
N THR A 183 -0.61 -11.06 9.41
CA THR A 183 0.46 -11.32 10.39
C THR A 183 0.78 -12.82 10.50
N ILE A 184 -0.26 -13.67 10.53
CA ILE A 184 -0.11 -15.14 10.51
C ILE A 184 0.58 -15.58 9.20
N GLY A 185 0.19 -15.02 8.06
CA GLY A 185 0.79 -15.29 6.77
C GLY A 185 2.31 -15.03 6.75
N PHE A 186 2.77 -13.89 7.28
CA PHE A 186 4.20 -13.62 7.43
C PHE A 186 4.88 -14.60 8.39
N GLY A 187 4.23 -14.99 9.48
CA GLY A 187 4.73 -16.01 10.39
C GLY A 187 4.91 -17.38 9.71
N LEU A 188 3.96 -17.79 8.87
CA LEU A 188 4.06 -19.00 8.06
C LEU A 188 5.18 -18.91 7.03
N GLN A 189 5.41 -17.74 6.45
CA GLN A 189 6.54 -17.54 5.53
C GLN A 189 7.89 -17.73 6.19
N ILE A 190 8.08 -17.37 7.46
CA ILE A 190 9.32 -17.68 8.19
C ILE A 190 9.53 -19.18 8.28
N ARG A 191 8.46 -19.94 8.57
CA ARG A 191 8.54 -21.40 8.73
C ARG A 191 8.74 -22.12 7.40
N TYR A 192 8.13 -21.63 6.32
CA TYR A 192 8.11 -22.28 5.01
C TYR A 192 8.98 -21.56 3.96
N ARG A 193 10.15 -21.07 4.37
CA ARG A 193 11.17 -20.46 3.49
C ARG A 193 12.56 -21.09 3.70
N ASP A 194 12.61 -22.34 4.15
CA ASP A 194 13.85 -23.09 4.24
C ASP A 194 14.11 -23.89 2.94
N ASN A 195 15.34 -24.40 2.77
CA ASN A 195 15.75 -25.15 1.57
C ASN A 195 14.95 -26.46 1.38
N ASP A 196 14.49 -27.06 2.49
CA ASP A 196 13.73 -28.33 2.49
C ASP A 196 12.23 -28.14 2.30
N THR A 197 11.77 -26.89 2.17
CA THR A 197 10.35 -26.59 2.02
C THR A 197 9.85 -26.99 0.66
N THR A 198 8.73 -27.73 0.60
CA THR A 198 8.09 -28.09 -0.66
C THR A 198 7.30 -26.90 -1.24
N MET A 199 7.21 -26.81 -2.58
CA MET A 199 6.46 -25.72 -3.24
C MET A 199 5.02 -25.56 -2.73
N PRO A 200 4.20 -26.62 -2.55
CA PRO A 200 2.85 -26.47 -2.01
C PRO A 200 2.82 -25.80 -0.64
N GLN A 201 3.76 -26.11 0.26
CA GLN A 201 3.83 -25.47 1.58
C GLN A 201 4.14 -23.98 1.47
N ALA A 202 5.08 -23.61 0.60
CA ALA A 202 5.43 -22.21 0.35
C ALA A 202 4.25 -21.43 -0.29
N VAL A 203 3.53 -22.06 -1.24
CA VAL A 203 2.33 -21.47 -1.86
C VAL A 203 1.22 -21.24 -0.83
N TRP A 204 0.96 -22.19 0.08
CA TRP A 204 -0.03 -22.00 1.14
C TRP A 204 0.29 -20.80 2.03
N ALA A 205 1.55 -20.59 2.39
CA ALA A 205 1.95 -19.41 3.17
C ALA A 205 1.68 -18.10 2.42
N GLN A 206 1.90 -18.07 1.09
CA GLN A 206 1.57 -16.94 0.24
C GLN A 206 0.06 -16.69 0.16
N LEU A 207 -0.72 -17.76 -0.06
CA LEU A 207 -2.19 -17.65 -0.15
C LEU A 207 -2.79 -17.09 1.15
N VAL A 208 -2.34 -17.57 2.32
CA VAL A 208 -2.81 -17.04 3.62
C VAL A 208 -2.48 -15.54 3.75
N GLN A 209 -1.27 -15.14 3.35
CA GLN A 209 -0.90 -13.73 3.36
C GLN A 209 -1.79 -12.92 2.42
N GLY A 210 -2.03 -13.39 1.18
CA GLY A 210 -2.88 -12.74 0.20
C GLY A 210 -4.34 -12.59 0.67
N ILE A 211 -4.90 -13.61 1.33
CA ILE A 211 -6.23 -13.52 1.96
C ILE A 211 -6.27 -12.38 2.98
N GLY A 212 -5.28 -12.32 3.88
CA GLY A 212 -5.17 -11.23 4.86
C GLY A 212 -5.08 -9.86 4.20
N GLY A 213 -4.26 -9.75 3.14
CA GLY A 213 -4.11 -8.54 2.34
C GLY A 213 -5.37 -8.09 1.64
N ALA A 214 -6.18 -9.04 1.14
CA ALA A 214 -7.46 -8.74 0.51
C ALA A 214 -8.43 -8.04 1.47
N PHE A 215 -8.64 -8.62 2.65
CA PHE A 215 -9.50 -8.01 3.66
C PHE A 215 -8.94 -6.68 4.18
N LEU A 216 -7.62 -6.58 4.36
CA LEU A 216 -7.00 -5.35 4.87
C LEU A 216 -7.03 -4.24 3.82
N GLY A 217 -6.58 -4.48 2.60
CA GLY A 217 -6.43 -3.50 1.54
C GLY A 217 -7.77 -2.95 1.02
N GLU A 218 -8.72 -3.84 0.68
CA GLU A 218 -10.02 -3.43 0.16
C GLU A 218 -10.82 -2.64 1.20
N VAL A 219 -10.83 -3.13 2.45
CA VAL A 219 -11.55 -2.46 3.54
C VAL A 219 -10.92 -1.11 3.89
N THR A 220 -9.59 -1.00 3.85
CA THR A 220 -8.89 0.26 4.11
C THR A 220 -9.18 1.28 3.01
N THR A 221 -9.21 0.86 1.75
CA THR A 221 -9.61 1.72 0.63
C THR A 221 -11.03 2.24 0.83
N LEU A 222 -11.97 1.36 1.17
CA LEU A 222 -13.34 1.74 1.47
C LEU A 222 -13.41 2.72 2.66
N LEU A 223 -12.65 2.48 3.73
CA LEU A 223 -12.61 3.36 4.91
C LEU A 223 -12.17 4.78 4.54
N SER A 224 -11.20 4.93 3.65
CA SER A 224 -10.77 6.25 3.18
C SER A 224 -11.87 7.03 2.45
N GLN A 225 -12.79 6.33 1.79
CA GLN A 225 -13.84 6.91 0.95
C GLN A 225 -15.11 7.25 1.73
N ILE A 226 -15.55 6.40 2.66
CA ILE A 226 -16.83 6.56 3.35
C ILE A 226 -16.84 7.68 4.40
N THR A 227 -15.66 8.10 4.84
CA THR A 227 -15.51 9.10 5.91
C THR A 227 -15.39 10.53 5.39
N VAL A 228 -15.50 10.73 4.08
CA VAL A 228 -15.40 12.02 3.41
C VAL A 228 -16.65 12.32 2.57
N ARG A 229 -16.83 13.58 2.20
CA ARG A 229 -17.95 13.99 1.35
C ARG A 229 -17.80 13.40 -0.05
N HIS A 230 -18.90 13.11 -0.71
CA HIS A 230 -18.91 12.53 -2.06
C HIS A 230 -18.07 13.31 -3.09
N GLN A 231 -18.05 14.64 -3.00
CA GLN A 231 -17.26 15.52 -3.87
C GLN A 231 -15.74 15.29 -3.70
N ASP A 232 -15.30 14.89 -2.52
CA ASP A 232 -13.88 14.76 -2.15
C ASP A 232 -13.37 13.31 -2.31
N VAL A 233 -14.25 12.33 -2.54
CA VAL A 233 -13.90 10.90 -2.64
C VAL A 233 -12.80 10.64 -3.67
N ALA A 234 -12.89 11.25 -4.85
CA ALA A 234 -11.91 11.05 -5.91
C ALA A 234 -10.51 11.53 -5.50
N MET A 235 -10.43 12.69 -4.83
CA MET A 235 -9.15 13.26 -4.38
C MET A 235 -8.56 12.46 -3.23
N VAL A 236 -9.37 12.10 -2.22
CA VAL A 236 -8.92 11.27 -1.09
C VAL A 236 -8.43 9.91 -1.56
N THR A 237 -9.14 9.29 -2.52
CA THR A 237 -8.71 8.02 -3.12
C THR A 237 -7.37 8.19 -3.86
N GLY A 238 -7.18 9.28 -4.60
CA GLY A 238 -5.92 9.59 -5.26
C GLY A 238 -4.75 9.73 -4.28
N VAL A 239 -4.94 10.45 -3.18
CA VAL A 239 -3.94 10.58 -2.10
C VAL A 239 -3.66 9.23 -1.45
N TYR A 240 -4.71 8.44 -1.13
CA TYR A 240 -4.56 7.10 -0.58
C TYR A 240 -3.71 6.20 -1.48
N LEU A 241 -4.02 6.11 -2.78
CA LEU A 241 -3.29 5.29 -3.73
C LEU A 241 -1.84 5.76 -3.92
N THR A 242 -1.60 7.05 -3.83
CA THR A 242 -0.24 7.62 -3.85
C THR A 242 0.55 7.16 -2.64
N LEU A 243 0.01 7.31 -1.43
CA LEU A 243 0.65 6.86 -0.19
C LEU A 243 0.86 5.33 -0.18
N PHE A 244 -0.13 4.58 -0.66
CA PHE A 244 -0.04 3.13 -0.83
C PHE A 244 1.15 2.74 -1.74
N SER A 245 1.30 3.40 -2.90
CA SER A 245 2.40 3.15 -3.84
C SER A 245 3.77 3.57 -3.28
N LEU A 246 3.79 4.66 -2.50
CA LEU A 246 5.00 5.10 -1.78
C LEU A 246 5.40 4.08 -0.70
N GLY A 247 4.43 3.47 0.00
CA GLY A 247 4.67 2.36 0.91
C GLY A 247 5.41 1.21 0.23
N SER A 248 4.99 0.82 -0.98
CA SER A 248 5.68 -0.19 -1.79
C SER A 248 7.14 0.16 -2.05
N SER A 249 7.43 1.40 -2.45
CA SER A 249 8.80 1.85 -2.72
C SER A 249 9.68 1.82 -1.48
N VAL A 250 9.14 2.24 -0.34
CA VAL A 250 9.84 2.16 0.95
C VAL A 250 10.05 0.70 1.36
N GLY A 251 9.06 -0.18 1.11
CA GLY A 251 9.16 -1.62 1.40
C GLY A 251 10.29 -2.29 0.63
N LEU A 252 10.46 -1.95 -0.65
CA LEU A 252 11.59 -2.42 -1.46
C LEU A 252 12.94 -1.95 -0.87
N ALA A 253 13.02 -0.69 -0.49
CA ALA A 253 14.24 -0.12 0.09
C ALA A 253 14.58 -0.75 1.46
N VAL A 254 13.58 -0.99 2.31
CA VAL A 254 13.76 -1.68 3.59
C VAL A 254 14.22 -3.13 3.37
N TYR A 255 13.61 -3.85 2.41
CA TYR A 255 14.05 -5.19 2.03
C TYR A 255 15.55 -5.19 1.69
N THR A 256 15.96 -4.31 0.77
CA THR A 256 17.36 -4.21 0.35
C THR A 256 18.28 -3.88 1.52
N ALA A 257 17.93 -2.88 2.34
CA ALA A 257 18.74 -2.46 3.48
C ALA A 257 18.93 -3.58 4.52
N LEU A 258 17.86 -4.29 4.87
CA LEU A 258 17.92 -5.39 5.84
C LEU A 258 18.69 -6.59 5.29
N LEU A 259 18.49 -6.90 4.01
CA LEU A 259 19.21 -7.99 3.38
C LEU A 259 20.72 -7.69 3.33
N ASP A 260 21.11 -6.53 2.84
CA ASP A 260 22.51 -6.12 2.73
C ASP A 260 23.22 -6.02 4.08
N ALA A 261 22.50 -5.67 5.14
CA ALA A 261 23.04 -5.63 6.49
C ALA A 261 23.34 -7.03 7.07
N HIS A 262 22.53 -8.04 6.72
CA HIS A 262 22.62 -9.36 7.36
C HIS A 262 23.19 -10.46 6.46
N PHE A 263 23.09 -10.31 5.14
CA PHE A 263 23.51 -11.33 4.18
C PHE A 263 25.03 -11.60 4.19
N PRO A 264 25.95 -10.61 4.27
CA PRO A 264 27.38 -10.88 4.35
C PRO A 264 27.76 -11.73 5.57
N ALA A 265 27.22 -11.40 6.74
CA ALA A 265 27.47 -12.16 7.97
C ALA A 265 26.90 -13.58 7.90
N ALA A 266 25.75 -13.77 7.25
CA ALA A 266 25.17 -15.08 7.00
C ALA A 266 26.03 -15.90 6.01
N LEU A 267 26.57 -15.28 4.96
CA LEU A 267 27.50 -15.93 4.02
C LEU A 267 28.74 -16.42 4.73
N ASP A 268 29.35 -15.63 5.60
CA ASP A 268 30.55 -16.03 6.36
C ASP A 268 30.27 -17.20 7.27
N LYS A 269 29.07 -17.31 7.82
CA LYS A 269 28.67 -18.39 8.71
C LYS A 269 28.30 -19.67 7.99
N TYR A 270 27.58 -19.62 6.89
CA TYR A 270 26.97 -20.78 6.25
C TYR A 270 27.65 -21.21 4.94
N ALA A 271 28.29 -20.28 4.23
CA ALA A 271 28.92 -20.55 2.95
C ALA A 271 30.42 -20.90 3.11
N THR A 272 30.72 -21.93 3.89
CA THR A 272 32.12 -22.33 4.23
C THR A 272 32.89 -22.89 3.06
N LEU A 273 32.24 -23.50 2.07
CA LEU A 273 32.84 -24.02 0.85
C LEU A 273 33.16 -22.97 -0.21
N VAL A 274 32.55 -21.77 -0.07
CA VAL A 274 32.81 -20.65 -0.97
C VAL A 274 34.11 -19.96 -0.58
N SER A 275 34.99 -19.68 -1.55
CA SER A 275 36.22 -18.95 -1.28
C SER A 275 35.94 -17.57 -0.67
N PRO A 276 36.85 -17.03 0.18
CA PRO A 276 36.61 -15.66 0.73
C PRO A 276 36.43 -14.60 -0.33
N GLN A 277 37.08 -14.76 -1.49
CA GLN A 277 37.03 -13.86 -2.61
C GLN A 277 35.68 -13.93 -3.34
N ASP A 278 35.16 -15.14 -3.52
CA ASP A 278 33.81 -15.35 -4.12
C ASP A 278 32.72 -14.91 -3.16
N ARG A 279 32.87 -15.09 -1.83
CA ARG A 279 31.92 -14.58 -0.83
C ARG A 279 31.79 -13.07 -0.89
N SER A 280 32.91 -12.35 -1.01
CA SER A 280 32.85 -10.88 -1.15
C SER A 280 32.16 -10.45 -2.44
N THR A 281 32.37 -11.20 -3.52
CA THR A 281 31.71 -10.96 -4.81
C THR A 281 30.20 -11.24 -4.73
N VAL A 282 29.82 -12.37 -4.10
CA VAL A 282 28.39 -12.72 -3.88
C VAL A 282 27.72 -11.69 -2.97
N ALA A 283 28.42 -11.22 -1.93
CA ALA A 283 27.89 -10.20 -1.04
C ALA A 283 27.65 -8.85 -1.74
N THR A 284 28.56 -8.45 -2.65
CA THR A 284 28.44 -7.19 -3.40
C THR A 284 27.42 -7.25 -4.52
N LEU A 285 27.28 -8.37 -5.21
CA LEU A 285 26.29 -8.54 -6.29
C LEU A 285 24.88 -8.77 -5.75
N GLY A 286 24.75 -9.23 -4.52
CA GLY A 286 23.51 -9.72 -3.96
C GLY A 286 23.17 -11.16 -4.36
N PRO A 287 22.25 -11.80 -3.64
CA PRO A 287 22.01 -13.25 -3.78
C PRO A 287 21.50 -13.66 -5.17
N PHE A 288 20.62 -12.87 -5.78
CA PHE A 288 20.06 -13.19 -7.09
C PHE A 288 21.05 -12.92 -8.23
N ALA A 289 21.71 -11.76 -8.22
CA ALA A 289 22.68 -11.41 -9.27
C ALA A 289 23.90 -12.33 -9.26
N ALA A 290 24.31 -12.81 -8.10
CA ALA A 290 25.39 -13.78 -8.00
C ALA A 290 25.05 -15.13 -8.67
N LEU A 291 23.79 -15.57 -8.60
CA LEU A 291 23.33 -16.79 -9.28
C LEU A 291 23.24 -16.62 -10.81
N THR A 292 22.84 -15.43 -11.26
CA THR A 292 22.65 -15.14 -12.69
C THR A 292 23.95 -14.75 -13.40
N SER A 293 24.86 -14.06 -12.69
CA SER A 293 26.11 -13.53 -13.26
C SER A 293 27.32 -14.43 -12.99
N GLY A 294 27.19 -15.43 -12.10
CA GLY A 294 28.24 -16.35 -11.73
C GLY A 294 28.07 -17.71 -12.39
N PRO A 295 28.77 -18.02 -13.47
CA PRO A 295 28.60 -19.30 -14.19
C PRO A 295 28.95 -20.55 -13.37
N GLN A 296 29.47 -20.38 -12.17
CA GLN A 296 29.93 -21.49 -11.34
C GLN A 296 28.96 -21.93 -10.23
N LEU A 297 28.05 -21.05 -9.76
CA LEU A 297 27.12 -21.42 -8.69
C LEU A 297 26.06 -22.43 -9.15
N ASP A 298 25.53 -22.28 -10.34
CA ASP A 298 24.54 -23.23 -10.89
C ASP A 298 25.15 -24.61 -11.23
N SER A 299 26.44 -24.68 -11.47
CA SER A 299 27.17 -25.96 -11.69
C SER A 299 27.55 -26.68 -10.40
N HIS A 300 27.46 -26.02 -9.23
CA HIS A 300 27.85 -26.59 -7.94
C HIS A 300 26.67 -26.62 -6.96
N PRO A 301 25.89 -27.71 -6.91
CA PRO A 301 24.64 -27.77 -6.11
C PRO A 301 24.88 -27.56 -4.61
N LEU A 302 26.05 -27.99 -4.08
CA LEU A 302 26.39 -27.78 -2.67
C LEU A 302 26.66 -26.30 -2.34
N LEU A 303 27.34 -25.58 -3.24
CA LEU A 303 27.57 -24.14 -3.07
C LEU A 303 26.24 -23.37 -3.13
N LYS A 304 25.38 -23.74 -4.06
CA LYS A 304 24.04 -23.14 -4.19
C LYS A 304 23.21 -23.35 -2.91
N ALA A 305 23.21 -24.54 -2.35
CA ALA A 305 22.55 -24.86 -1.10
C ALA A 305 23.06 -24.03 0.09
N GLN A 306 24.37 -23.80 0.19
CA GLN A 306 24.95 -22.97 1.24
C GLN A 306 24.57 -21.48 1.09
N VAL A 307 24.63 -20.94 -0.11
CA VAL A 307 24.20 -19.57 -0.39
C VAL A 307 22.70 -19.43 -0.13
N GLY A 308 21.89 -20.44 -0.48
CA GLY A 308 20.47 -20.50 -0.17
C GLY A 308 20.20 -20.46 1.34
N THR A 309 20.94 -21.22 2.12
CA THR A 309 20.82 -21.19 3.60
C THR A 309 21.19 -19.81 4.16
N ALA A 310 22.27 -19.22 3.66
CA ALA A 310 22.68 -17.87 4.08
C ALA A 310 21.61 -16.82 3.73
N TYR A 311 21.03 -16.92 2.53
CA TYR A 311 19.93 -16.06 2.10
C TYR A 311 18.70 -16.22 3.01
N ASN A 312 18.28 -17.47 3.27
CA ASN A 312 17.12 -17.73 4.12
C ASN A 312 17.28 -17.13 5.51
N GLU A 313 18.47 -17.23 6.09
CA GLU A 313 18.76 -16.66 7.41
C GLU A 313 18.71 -15.12 7.39
N ALA A 314 19.29 -14.49 6.38
CA ALA A 314 19.22 -13.04 6.21
C ALA A 314 17.78 -12.56 5.94
N ALA A 315 17.04 -13.26 5.09
CA ALA A 315 15.66 -12.94 4.74
C ALA A 315 14.68 -13.04 5.93
N LYS A 316 14.98 -13.88 6.94
CA LYS A 316 14.18 -13.94 8.19
C LYS A 316 14.10 -12.58 8.87
N HIS A 317 15.13 -11.76 8.83
CA HIS A 317 15.11 -10.42 9.43
C HIS A 317 14.11 -9.50 8.75
N VAL A 318 13.95 -9.62 7.43
CA VAL A 318 12.91 -8.88 6.68
C VAL A 318 11.52 -9.35 7.09
N LEU A 319 11.31 -10.65 7.26
CA LEU A 319 10.02 -11.21 7.69
C LEU A 319 9.71 -10.87 9.16
N TYR A 320 10.70 -10.82 10.05
CA TYR A 320 10.52 -10.34 11.42
C TYR A 320 10.09 -8.87 11.46
N PHE A 321 10.71 -8.03 10.63
CA PHE A 321 10.28 -6.65 10.44
C PHE A 321 8.82 -6.59 9.95
N ALA A 322 8.47 -7.38 8.93
CA ALA A 322 7.11 -7.43 8.38
C ALA A 322 6.07 -7.85 9.43
N ILE A 323 6.38 -8.85 10.27
CA ILE A 323 5.51 -9.26 11.39
C ILE A 323 5.36 -8.13 12.41
N GLY A 324 6.44 -7.47 12.78
CA GLY A 324 6.40 -6.37 13.75
C GLY A 324 5.51 -5.23 13.28
N VAL A 325 5.64 -4.81 12.03
CA VAL A 325 4.78 -3.79 11.43
C VAL A 325 3.34 -4.27 11.30
N SER A 326 3.12 -5.53 10.83
CA SER A 326 1.76 -6.08 10.73
C SER A 326 1.07 -6.19 12.09
N ALA A 327 1.79 -6.51 13.15
CA ALA A 327 1.25 -6.50 14.51
C ALA A 327 0.85 -5.07 14.95
N ALA A 328 1.65 -4.07 14.60
CA ALA A 328 1.26 -2.66 14.84
C ALA A 328 0.01 -2.27 14.04
N LEU A 329 -0.18 -2.79 12.82
CA LEU A 329 -1.39 -2.58 12.03
C LEU A 329 -2.63 -3.15 12.73
N ILE A 330 -2.53 -4.32 13.41
CA ILE A 330 -3.65 -4.85 14.20
C ILE A 330 -4.08 -3.82 15.25
N ILE A 331 -3.13 -3.25 15.97
CA ILE A 331 -3.40 -2.22 16.98
C ILE A 331 -4.07 -1.00 16.34
N MET A 332 -3.55 -0.52 15.22
CA MET A 332 -4.12 0.65 14.51
C MET A 332 -5.55 0.38 14.04
N THR A 333 -5.83 -0.81 13.50
CA THR A 333 -7.17 -1.17 13.02
C THR A 333 -8.21 -1.26 14.14
N LEU A 334 -7.81 -1.54 15.37
CA LEU A 334 -8.71 -1.55 16.53
C LEU A 334 -9.24 -0.13 16.87
N PHE A 335 -8.47 0.92 16.57
CA PHE A 335 -8.89 2.31 16.81
C PHE A 335 -9.85 2.84 15.73
N VAL A 336 -10.05 2.13 14.61
CA VAL A 336 -11.04 2.48 13.59
C VAL A 336 -12.44 2.43 14.21
N ARG A 337 -13.26 3.44 13.90
CA ARG A 337 -14.66 3.47 14.34
C ARG A 337 -15.49 2.44 13.59
N ASP A 338 -16.50 1.90 14.24
CA ASP A 338 -17.43 0.96 13.60
C ASP A 338 -18.50 1.73 12.82
N TRP A 339 -18.28 1.87 11.51
CA TRP A 339 -19.20 2.52 10.59
C TRP A 339 -20.18 1.52 10.02
N VAL A 340 -21.44 1.94 9.89
CA VAL A 340 -22.48 1.16 9.22
C VAL A 340 -22.75 1.79 7.85
N LEU A 341 -22.62 0.98 6.80
CA LEU A 341 -22.86 1.44 5.43
C LEU A 341 -24.36 1.68 5.20
N PRO A 342 -24.76 2.86 4.68
CA PRO A 342 -26.15 3.18 4.38
C PRO A 342 -26.71 2.27 3.27
N ARG A 343 -28.06 2.13 3.22
CA ARG A 343 -28.76 1.32 2.21
C ARG A 343 -28.93 2.04 0.88
N SER A 344 -29.05 3.36 0.92
CA SER A 344 -29.27 4.19 -0.25
C SER A 344 -27.97 4.71 -0.82
N HIS A 345 -27.82 4.65 -2.13
CA HIS A 345 -26.86 5.48 -2.85
C HIS A 345 -27.36 6.93 -2.80
N ASN A 346 -27.03 7.66 -1.74
CA ASN A 346 -27.25 9.09 -1.72
C ASN A 346 -26.26 9.78 -2.65
N VAL A 347 -26.61 9.82 -3.92
CA VAL A 347 -25.82 10.49 -4.96
C VAL A 347 -25.87 12.03 -4.79
N VAL A 348 -26.72 12.56 -3.92
CA VAL A 348 -27.06 14.00 -3.87
C VAL A 348 -26.89 14.62 -2.47
N SER A 349 -26.80 13.86 -1.38
CA SER A 349 -26.67 14.47 -0.06
C SER A 349 -25.20 14.69 0.32
N ASP A 350 -24.85 15.94 0.62
CA ASP A 350 -23.55 16.34 1.21
C ASP A 350 -23.39 15.90 2.66
N GLU A 351 -24.24 15.03 3.16
CA GLU A 351 -24.24 14.54 4.53
C GLU A 351 -23.26 13.38 4.71
N LEU A 352 -22.44 13.49 5.75
CA LEU A 352 -21.57 12.39 6.17
C LEU A 352 -22.43 11.23 6.67
N PRO A 353 -22.05 9.95 6.39
CA PRO A 353 -22.76 8.79 6.95
C PRO A 353 -22.82 8.88 8.47
N GLU A 354 -23.99 8.60 9.02
CA GLU A 354 -24.29 8.75 10.44
C GLU A 354 -23.42 7.84 11.31
N LYS A 355 -22.83 8.42 12.36
CA LYS A 355 -22.06 7.65 13.32
C LYS A 355 -22.98 6.66 14.02
N ASN A 356 -22.53 5.41 14.11
CA ASN A 356 -23.20 4.22 14.66
C ASN A 356 -24.33 4.50 15.69
N PRO A 357 -25.57 4.08 15.43
CA PRO A 357 -26.72 4.36 16.28
C PRO A 357 -26.75 3.62 17.63
N LEU A 358 -25.71 2.90 18.02
CA LEU A 358 -25.63 2.25 19.34
C LEU A 358 -25.66 3.21 20.54
N HIS A 359 -25.67 4.54 20.29
CA HIS A 359 -25.83 5.59 21.30
C HIS A 359 -27.06 6.49 21.10
N MET A 360 -27.92 6.20 20.14
CA MET A 360 -29.21 6.86 20.06
C MET A 360 -30.23 6.08 20.88
N SER A 361 -30.83 6.79 21.83
CA SER A 361 -31.98 6.35 22.60
C SER A 361 -33.08 5.82 21.67
N THR A 362 -33.74 4.76 22.09
CA THR A 362 -34.74 3.94 21.44
C THR A 362 -36.05 4.63 21.02
N ASP A 363 -36.06 5.94 20.70
CA ASP A 363 -37.31 6.71 20.58
C ASP A 363 -37.53 7.49 19.28
N THR A 364 -36.84 7.16 18.18
CA THR A 364 -37.31 7.62 16.85
C THR A 364 -37.38 6.42 15.93
N THR A 365 -38.57 6.01 15.66
CA THR A 365 -38.88 4.87 14.79
C THR A 365 -38.38 5.14 13.37
N TYR A 366 -37.62 4.21 12.85
CA TYR A 366 -37.08 4.15 11.49
C TYR A 366 -38.12 4.38 10.38
N ASP A 367 -39.39 4.15 10.70
CA ASP A 367 -40.56 4.35 9.84
C ASP A 367 -40.90 5.86 9.61
N ASP A 368 -40.54 6.74 10.56
CA ASP A 368 -40.81 8.17 10.42
C ASP A 368 -39.84 8.83 9.43
N ALA A 369 -38.57 8.40 9.40
CA ALA A 369 -37.60 8.93 8.44
C ALA A 369 -37.89 8.45 7.00
N ILE A 370 -38.41 7.24 6.82
CA ILE A 370 -38.82 6.74 5.49
C ILE A 370 -40.05 7.53 5.00
N SER A 371 -41.00 7.78 5.88
CA SER A 371 -42.24 8.54 5.51
C SER A 371 -41.95 9.98 5.14
N GLU A 372 -40.99 10.65 5.75
CA GLU A 372 -40.56 12.00 5.36
C GLU A 372 -39.83 12.03 4.02
N THR A 373 -39.01 11.04 3.74
CA THR A 373 -38.28 10.94 2.46
C THR A 373 -39.21 10.59 1.31
N GLU A 374 -40.21 9.74 1.52
CA GLU A 374 -41.26 9.44 0.52
C GLU A 374 -42.14 10.67 0.25
N LYS A 375 -42.51 11.41 1.27
CA LYS A 375 -43.27 12.67 1.10
C LYS A 375 -42.48 13.75 0.34
N GLN A 376 -41.18 13.87 0.56
CA GLN A 376 -40.33 14.79 -0.19
C GLN A 376 -40.21 14.39 -1.66
N ASN A 377 -40.10 13.11 -1.95
CA ASN A 377 -40.04 12.60 -3.33
C ASN A 377 -41.38 12.80 -4.06
N GLU A 378 -42.52 12.58 -3.39
CA GLU A 378 -43.84 12.84 -3.95
C GLU A 378 -44.08 14.37 -4.23
N LEU A 379 -43.60 15.24 -3.34
CA LEU A 379 -43.64 16.68 -3.55
C LEU A 379 -42.74 17.11 -4.74
N TYR A 380 -41.56 16.52 -4.88
CA TYR A 380 -40.68 16.81 -6.00
C TYR A 380 -41.25 16.31 -7.35
N GLU A 381 -41.87 15.13 -7.38
CA GLU A 381 -42.56 14.62 -8.58
C GLU A 381 -43.79 15.48 -8.95
N ALA A 382 -44.54 15.93 -7.94
CA ALA A 382 -45.69 16.83 -8.16
C ALA A 382 -45.27 18.21 -8.70
N GLU A 383 -44.14 18.73 -8.23
CA GLU A 383 -43.60 20.01 -8.71
C GLU A 383 -43.04 19.91 -10.13
N VAL A 384 -42.41 18.80 -10.48
CA VAL A 384 -41.91 18.49 -11.85
C VAL A 384 -43.06 18.33 -12.83
N LEU A 385 -44.18 17.71 -12.43
CA LEU A 385 -45.38 17.52 -13.26
C LEU A 385 -46.22 18.78 -13.39
N SER A 386 -46.09 19.77 -12.50
CA SER A 386 -46.76 21.05 -12.59
C SER A 386 -46.08 22.07 -13.53
N HIS A 387 -44.87 21.77 -13.99
CA HIS A 387 -44.09 22.60 -14.91
C HIS A 387 -43.97 22.02 -16.33
N GLU A 388 -44.67 20.92 -16.66
CA GLU A 388 -44.95 20.45 -18.03
C GLU A 388 -46.38 20.95 -18.46
#